data_4b6484603b0bed5ee2fe80da5ba89820
#
_entry.id   4b6484603b0bed5ee2fe80da5ba89820
#
_cell.length_a   1.000
_cell.length_b   1.000
_cell.length_c   1.000
_cell.angle_alpha   90.00
_cell.angle_beta   90.00
_cell.angle_gamma   90.00
#
_symmetry.space_group_name_H-M   'P 1'
#
loop_
_entity.id
_entity.type
_entity.pdbx_description
1 polymer ?
#
loop_
_entity_poly.entity_id
_entity_poly.type
_entity_poly.pdbx_seq_one_letter_code
_entity_poly.pdbx_strand_id
1 'polypeptide(L)'
;MAKTSPRNNRTICTPFCNKTYVDTVECPQKFRAQLDDMIARCPEIFPLEIQHGYRMKDSYVSIRLNIRIRRIEVENTNFTIRPSFVMPYQTAFTKDIDNALFLRKFDIPFWALAHVFGRNASFWYRLESHLGRFSIVGTTIKEPAKLPAHLVADEKHTKIRGKKCYIPTTVAEGCILGVAVTEKADNADLERGYSTFKQEALDLKPKYSPKTVNTDGWAATKNAFGNLFPSICILSCFLHIYIKIRDRSKKKHRELFIEVATALWECFQATTRRSFSQKIRRLVETAQYESYPDVILAPLKKLKSNIVDYSMAYKHRGSHRTSNMLDRLMQGMDRHMYNTRYFHGSLEAAEQNIRGWAHIKNFAPQNPKTVKQHAGLKSPSEQLNGRRYHDCWLQNLLISSSLGGFRGAPLNPK
;
A
#
# COMPACT_ATOMS: atom_id res chain seq x y z
N MET A 1 5.93 18.20 12.87
CA MET A 1 5.38 16.90 13.26
C MET A 1 3.88 17.03 13.45
N ALA A 2 3.08 16.67 12.46
CA ALA A 2 1.64 16.57 12.65
C ALA A 2 1.42 15.33 13.53
N LYS A 3 1.09 15.54 14.79
CA LYS A 3 0.58 14.48 15.68
C LYS A 3 -0.70 13.97 15.05
N THR A 4 -0.67 12.79 14.41
CA THR A 4 -1.87 12.06 14.12
C THR A 4 -2.61 11.90 15.43
N SER A 5 -3.69 12.66 15.58
CA SER A 5 -4.41 12.77 16.84
C SER A 5 -4.89 11.37 17.26
N PRO A 6 -4.63 10.91 18.49
CA PRO A 6 -5.09 9.61 18.99
C PRO A 6 -6.61 9.46 19.07
N ARG A 7 -7.38 10.48 18.70
CA ARG A 7 -8.85 10.50 18.81
C ARG A 7 -9.59 9.53 17.87
N ASN A 8 -8.96 9.10 16.77
CA ASN A 8 -9.66 8.26 15.76
C ASN A 8 -9.55 6.74 16.01
N ASN A 9 -8.81 6.31 17.02
CA ASN A 9 -8.54 4.89 17.26
C ASN A 9 -9.55 4.22 18.21
N ARG A 10 -10.70 4.86 18.48
CA ARG A 10 -11.74 4.35 19.39
C ARG A 10 -12.98 3.80 18.67
N THR A 11 -12.85 3.49 17.39
CA THR A 11 -13.93 2.86 16.63
C THR A 11 -13.51 1.47 16.19
N ILE A 12 -14.28 0.48 16.58
CA ILE A 12 -14.14 -0.91 16.18
C ILE A 12 -15.22 -1.18 15.13
N CYS A 13 -14.81 -1.64 13.95
CA CYS A 13 -15.71 -1.96 12.86
C CYS A 13 -15.94 -3.48 12.83
N THR A 14 -17.19 -3.91 12.89
CA THR A 14 -17.56 -5.32 13.06
C THR A 14 -18.54 -5.78 11.97
N PRO A 15 -18.45 -7.06 11.52
CA PRO A 15 -19.28 -7.60 10.45
C PRO A 15 -20.70 -7.99 10.90
N PHE A 16 -21.48 -7.03 11.36
CA PHE A 16 -22.90 -7.27 11.64
C PHE A 16 -23.69 -7.46 10.33
N CYS A 17 -24.63 -8.40 10.37
CA CYS A 17 -25.59 -8.55 9.28
C CYS A 17 -26.60 -7.39 9.26
N ASN A 18 -26.70 -6.68 8.14
CA ASN A 18 -27.61 -5.53 8.03
C ASN A 18 -29.09 -5.91 8.27
N LYS A 19 -29.51 -7.13 7.85
CA LYS A 19 -30.90 -7.58 8.00
C LYS A 19 -31.31 -7.82 9.47
N THR A 20 -30.39 -8.29 10.30
CA THR A 20 -30.65 -8.66 11.71
C THR A 20 -30.09 -7.62 12.69
N TYR A 21 -29.46 -6.56 12.19
CA TYR A 21 -28.77 -5.58 13.03
C TYR A 21 -29.69 -4.87 14.02
N VAL A 22 -30.88 -4.48 13.57
CA VAL A 22 -31.87 -3.77 14.42
C VAL A 22 -32.24 -4.65 15.61
N ASP A 23 -32.64 -5.91 15.38
CA ASP A 23 -33.00 -6.84 16.45
C ASP A 23 -31.81 -7.15 17.38
N THR A 24 -30.60 -7.19 16.82
CA THR A 24 -29.38 -7.45 17.59
C THR A 24 -29.02 -6.24 18.45
N VAL A 25 -29.04 -5.03 17.88
CA VAL A 25 -28.59 -3.83 18.58
C VAL A 25 -29.56 -3.38 19.66
N GLU A 26 -30.85 -3.67 19.53
CA GLU A 26 -31.87 -3.38 20.59
C GLU A 26 -31.76 -4.31 21.79
N CYS A 27 -31.34 -5.58 21.61
CA CYS A 27 -31.19 -6.54 22.67
C CYS A 27 -29.73 -6.64 23.15
N PRO A 28 -29.40 -6.15 24.38
CA PRO A 28 -28.02 -6.17 24.91
C PRO A 28 -27.42 -7.58 24.97
N GLN A 29 -28.21 -8.60 25.28
CA GLN A 29 -27.75 -9.98 25.39
C GLN A 29 -27.35 -10.54 24.02
N LYS A 30 -28.19 -10.35 22.99
CA LYS A 30 -27.89 -10.77 21.62
C LYS A 30 -26.65 -10.05 21.06
N PHE A 31 -26.56 -8.73 21.33
CA PHE A 31 -25.42 -7.94 20.92
C PHE A 31 -24.13 -8.41 21.57
N ARG A 32 -24.16 -8.67 22.88
CA ARG A 32 -23.00 -9.20 23.63
C ARG A 32 -22.57 -10.56 23.06
N ALA A 33 -23.49 -11.52 22.91
CA ALA A 33 -23.17 -12.84 22.40
C ALA A 33 -22.51 -12.79 21.02
N GLN A 34 -23.01 -11.93 20.13
CA GLN A 34 -22.40 -11.75 18.79
C GLN A 34 -21.05 -11.05 18.87
N LEU A 35 -20.86 -10.10 19.78
CA LEU A 35 -19.57 -9.41 19.97
C LEU A 35 -18.53 -10.36 20.56
N ASP A 36 -18.90 -11.19 21.52
CA ASP A 36 -18.02 -12.21 22.11
C ASP A 36 -17.54 -13.24 21.08
N ASP A 37 -18.43 -13.69 20.18
CA ASP A 37 -18.07 -14.54 19.05
C ASP A 37 -17.07 -13.84 18.09
N MET A 38 -17.27 -12.55 17.83
CA MET A 38 -16.33 -11.77 16.99
C MET A 38 -14.97 -11.59 17.67
N ILE A 39 -14.93 -11.33 18.97
CA ILE A 39 -13.70 -11.22 19.76
C ILE A 39 -12.93 -12.54 19.71
N ALA A 40 -13.61 -13.66 19.86
CA ALA A 40 -12.98 -14.98 19.79
C ALA A 40 -12.39 -15.28 18.40
N ARG A 41 -13.08 -14.89 17.32
CA ARG A 41 -12.65 -15.17 15.93
C ARG A 41 -11.63 -14.19 15.38
N CYS A 42 -11.70 -12.92 15.78
CA CYS A 42 -10.92 -11.82 15.20
C CYS A 42 -10.42 -10.87 16.30
N PRO A 43 -9.65 -11.34 17.29
CA PRO A 43 -9.22 -10.49 18.43
C PRO A 43 -8.37 -9.28 17.97
N GLU A 44 -7.68 -9.39 16.86
CA GLU A 44 -6.78 -8.35 16.34
C GLU A 44 -7.48 -7.08 15.83
N ILE A 45 -8.80 -7.08 15.68
CA ILE A 45 -9.57 -5.86 15.36
C ILE A 45 -10.08 -5.12 16.59
N PHE A 46 -9.82 -5.65 17.78
CA PHE A 46 -10.19 -5.09 19.08
C PHE A 46 -8.98 -4.55 19.84
N PRO A 47 -9.15 -3.65 20.82
CA PRO A 47 -8.06 -3.20 21.67
C PRO A 47 -7.41 -4.38 22.41
N LEU A 48 -6.12 -4.25 22.73
CA LEU A 48 -5.33 -5.32 23.34
C LEU A 48 -5.96 -5.76 24.68
N GLU A 49 -6.44 -4.80 25.44
CA GLU A 49 -7.04 -4.96 26.76
C GLU A 49 -8.39 -5.70 26.73
N ILE A 50 -8.99 -5.93 25.55
CA ILE A 50 -10.28 -6.65 25.41
C ILE A 50 -10.22 -8.07 25.99
N GLN A 51 -9.04 -8.67 26.06
CA GLN A 51 -8.82 -9.99 26.66
C GLN A 51 -9.09 -10.03 28.17
N HIS A 52 -9.05 -8.87 28.84
CA HIS A 52 -9.41 -8.73 30.27
C HIS A 52 -10.91 -8.52 30.47
N GLY A 53 -11.68 -8.48 29.39
CA GLY A 53 -13.12 -8.28 29.40
C GLY A 53 -13.53 -6.85 29.04
N TYR A 54 -14.82 -6.65 28.94
CA TYR A 54 -15.42 -5.34 28.64
C TYR A 54 -16.80 -5.20 29.31
N ARG A 55 -17.26 -3.96 29.46
CA ARG A 55 -18.61 -3.63 29.88
C ARG A 55 -19.42 -3.02 28.75
N MET A 56 -20.69 -3.40 28.65
CA MET A 56 -21.65 -2.68 27.80
C MET A 56 -21.88 -1.29 28.41
N LYS A 57 -21.58 -0.21 27.66
CA LYS A 57 -21.71 1.13 28.21
C LYS A 57 -23.11 1.71 27.96
N ASP A 58 -23.33 2.12 26.74
CA ASP A 58 -24.56 2.78 26.33
C ASP A 58 -24.80 2.57 24.82
N SER A 59 -25.86 3.20 24.34
CA SER A 59 -26.15 3.28 22.90
C SER A 59 -26.74 4.63 22.56
N TYR A 60 -26.57 5.06 21.32
CA TYR A 60 -27.16 6.26 20.78
C TYR A 60 -27.69 6.02 19.37
N VAL A 61 -28.68 6.80 18.97
CA VAL A 61 -29.19 6.77 17.59
C VAL A 61 -28.38 7.77 16.75
N SER A 62 -27.78 7.29 15.70
CA SER A 62 -27.17 8.18 14.69
C SER A 62 -28.30 8.83 13.88
N ILE A 63 -28.59 10.10 14.13
CA ILE A 63 -29.68 10.86 13.47
C ILE A 63 -29.51 10.80 11.93
N ARG A 64 -28.26 10.92 11.44
CA ARG A 64 -27.99 10.95 10.01
C ARG A 64 -28.19 9.61 9.30
N LEU A 65 -28.01 8.51 9.98
CA LEU A 65 -28.09 7.14 9.44
C LEU A 65 -29.36 6.42 9.87
N ASN A 66 -30.06 6.99 10.85
CA ASN A 66 -31.23 6.40 11.49
C ASN A 66 -30.96 4.96 11.99
N ILE A 67 -29.79 4.74 12.61
CA ILE A 67 -29.42 3.47 13.19
C ILE A 67 -28.94 3.67 14.64
N ARG A 68 -29.20 2.69 15.48
CA ARG A 68 -28.64 2.64 16.84
C ARG A 68 -27.20 2.12 16.77
N ILE A 69 -26.30 2.75 17.53
CA ILE A 69 -24.88 2.36 17.63
C ILE A 69 -24.58 2.15 19.12
N ARG A 70 -23.95 1.04 19.46
CA ARG A 70 -23.53 0.74 20.83
C ARG A 70 -22.09 1.12 21.08
N ARG A 71 -21.81 1.44 22.37
CA ARG A 71 -20.46 1.61 22.89
C ARG A 71 -20.18 0.56 23.95
N ILE A 72 -18.92 0.16 24.00
CA ILE A 72 -18.37 -0.68 25.06
C ILE A 72 -17.30 0.10 25.82
N GLU A 73 -17.00 -0.32 27.01
CA GLU A 73 -15.92 0.21 27.84
C GLU A 73 -14.93 -0.91 28.12
N VAL A 74 -13.66 -0.68 27.81
CA VAL A 74 -12.54 -1.56 28.08
C VAL A 74 -11.53 -0.76 28.88
N GLU A 75 -11.21 -1.19 30.11
CA GLU A 75 -10.28 -0.52 31.03
C GLU A 75 -10.49 1.02 31.07
N ASN A 76 -11.71 1.46 31.36
CA ASN A 76 -12.13 2.88 31.45
C ASN A 76 -12.04 3.66 30.09
N THR A 77 -11.77 2.98 29.00
CA THR A 77 -11.76 3.58 27.65
C THR A 77 -13.00 3.16 26.86
N ASN A 78 -13.69 4.16 26.29
CA ASN A 78 -14.90 3.93 25.53
C ASN A 78 -14.60 3.67 24.06
N PHE A 79 -15.15 2.60 23.51
CA PHE A 79 -15.07 2.24 22.10
C PHE A 79 -16.44 2.20 21.46
N THR A 80 -16.55 2.79 20.28
CA THR A 80 -17.76 2.72 19.45
C THR A 80 -17.73 1.47 18.59
N ILE A 81 -18.77 0.64 18.68
CA ILE A 81 -18.92 -0.53 17.82
C ILE A 81 -19.74 -0.12 16.60
N ARG A 82 -19.07 0.03 15.45
CA ARG A 82 -19.68 0.42 14.19
C ARG A 82 -19.90 -0.81 13.31
N PRO A 83 -21.11 -1.04 12.78
CA PRO A 83 -21.33 -2.12 11.82
C PRO A 83 -20.60 -1.81 10.49
N SER A 84 -20.06 -2.83 9.85
CA SER A 84 -19.24 -2.71 8.63
C SER A 84 -20.03 -2.22 7.40
N PHE A 85 -21.35 -2.36 7.42
CA PHE A 85 -22.19 -1.86 6.35
C PHE A 85 -22.40 -0.33 6.37
N VAL A 86 -21.78 0.39 7.34
CA VAL A 86 -21.85 1.86 7.50
C VAL A 86 -20.49 2.48 7.26
N MET A 87 -20.44 3.50 6.39
CA MET A 87 -19.21 4.24 6.14
C MET A 87 -18.79 5.13 7.33
N PRO A 88 -17.49 5.19 7.63
CA PRO A 88 -16.97 6.16 8.58
C PRO A 88 -17.05 7.58 8.00
N TYR A 89 -17.35 8.56 8.86
CA TYR A 89 -17.34 9.99 8.55
C TYR A 89 -18.33 10.46 7.47
N GLN A 90 -19.17 9.58 6.94
CA GLN A 90 -20.13 9.89 5.86
C GLN A 90 -21.52 9.32 6.18
N THR A 91 -22.53 9.94 5.60
CA THR A 91 -23.91 9.44 5.64
C THR A 91 -24.14 8.54 4.42
N ALA A 92 -23.59 7.31 4.49
CA ALA A 92 -23.72 6.34 3.40
C ALA A 92 -23.60 4.90 3.94
N PHE A 93 -24.32 4.01 3.28
CA PHE A 93 -24.17 2.56 3.47
C PHE A 93 -23.20 1.99 2.42
N THR A 94 -22.45 0.98 2.80
CA THR A 94 -21.45 0.37 1.90
C THR A 94 -22.07 -0.18 0.62
N LYS A 95 -23.28 -0.77 0.71
CA LYS A 95 -24.03 -1.30 -0.46
C LYS A 95 -24.33 -0.27 -1.54
N ASP A 96 -24.41 1.02 -1.16
CA ASP A 96 -24.78 2.11 -2.07
C ASP A 96 -23.56 2.72 -2.77
N ILE A 97 -22.36 2.38 -2.32
CA ILE A 97 -21.13 3.06 -2.75
C ILE A 97 -19.98 2.11 -3.15
N ASP A 98 -20.07 0.81 -2.82
CA ASP A 98 -18.99 -0.14 -3.08
C ASP A 98 -18.66 -0.28 -4.58
N ASN A 99 -19.68 -0.31 -5.45
CA ASN A 99 -19.51 -0.35 -6.91
C ASN A 99 -18.81 0.91 -7.44
N ALA A 100 -19.20 2.08 -6.95
CA ALA A 100 -18.58 3.35 -7.36
C ALA A 100 -17.12 3.42 -6.90
N LEU A 101 -16.83 3.05 -5.64
CA LEU A 101 -15.45 2.99 -5.15
C LEU A 101 -14.63 1.88 -5.83
N PHE A 102 -15.26 0.77 -6.25
CA PHE A 102 -14.58 -0.23 -7.07
C PHE A 102 -14.08 0.35 -8.40
N LEU A 103 -14.85 1.21 -9.04
CA LEU A 103 -14.43 1.90 -10.27
C LEU A 103 -13.24 2.85 -10.04
N ARG A 104 -13.04 3.35 -8.80
CA ARG A 104 -11.84 4.11 -8.45
C ARG A 104 -10.55 3.27 -8.50
N LYS A 105 -10.65 1.96 -8.42
CA LYS A 105 -9.50 1.07 -8.70
C LYS A 105 -8.96 1.26 -10.12
N PHE A 106 -9.82 1.62 -11.06
CA PHE A 106 -9.50 1.88 -12.47
C PHE A 106 -9.32 3.39 -12.75
N ASP A 107 -9.27 4.19 -11.69
CA ASP A 107 -9.02 5.63 -11.73
C ASP A 107 -10.11 6.41 -12.48
N ILE A 108 -11.36 5.90 -12.54
CA ILE A 108 -12.51 6.60 -13.14
C ILE A 108 -12.69 7.95 -12.43
N PRO A 109 -12.79 9.07 -13.15
CA PRO A 109 -12.85 10.39 -12.55
C PRO A 109 -14.13 10.61 -11.70
N PHE A 110 -14.02 11.44 -10.67
CA PHE A 110 -15.14 11.66 -9.72
C PHE A 110 -16.39 12.25 -10.37
N TRP A 111 -16.25 13.05 -11.43
CA TRP A 111 -17.40 13.56 -12.17
C TRP A 111 -18.17 12.44 -12.89
N ALA A 112 -17.47 11.42 -13.38
CA ALA A 112 -18.10 10.26 -14.02
C ALA A 112 -18.84 9.39 -13.00
N LEU A 113 -18.29 9.22 -11.79
CA LEU A 113 -19.00 8.56 -10.69
C LEU A 113 -20.27 9.35 -10.32
N ALA A 114 -20.19 10.68 -10.26
CA ALA A 114 -21.34 11.54 -10.00
C ALA A 114 -22.42 11.39 -11.09
N HIS A 115 -22.02 11.28 -12.35
CA HIS A 115 -22.93 11.08 -13.47
C HIS A 115 -23.67 9.74 -13.39
N VAL A 116 -22.95 8.64 -13.07
CA VAL A 116 -23.52 7.28 -13.08
C VAL A 116 -24.29 6.96 -11.79
N PHE A 117 -23.74 7.32 -10.63
CA PHE A 117 -24.27 6.91 -9.32
C PHE A 117 -24.98 8.04 -8.58
N GLY A 118 -25.11 9.23 -9.19
CA GLY A 118 -25.63 10.40 -8.50
C GLY A 118 -24.63 10.97 -7.48
N ARG A 119 -25.12 11.84 -6.59
CA ARG A 119 -24.31 12.64 -5.68
C ARG A 119 -23.39 13.60 -6.48
N ASN A 120 -22.70 14.50 -5.81
CA ASN A 120 -21.72 15.37 -6.46
C ASN A 120 -20.31 14.80 -6.46
N ALA A 121 -19.43 15.26 -7.33
CA ALA A 121 -18.06 14.81 -7.44
C ALA A 121 -17.26 14.98 -6.13
N SER A 122 -17.55 16.05 -5.36
CA SER A 122 -16.92 16.30 -4.06
C SER A 122 -17.31 15.27 -2.99
N PHE A 123 -18.50 14.68 -3.09
CA PHE A 123 -18.90 13.58 -2.20
C PHE A 123 -17.98 12.36 -2.42
N TRP A 124 -17.78 11.96 -3.67
CA TRP A 124 -16.92 10.82 -4.04
C TRP A 124 -15.45 11.06 -3.69
N TYR A 125 -14.95 12.27 -3.95
CA TYR A 125 -13.60 12.67 -3.55
C TYR A 125 -13.40 12.56 -2.04
N ARG A 126 -14.31 13.13 -1.24
CA ARG A 126 -14.24 13.05 0.24
C ARG A 126 -14.33 11.61 0.75
N LEU A 127 -15.18 10.80 0.10
CA LEU A 127 -15.35 9.39 0.47
C LEU A 127 -14.03 8.60 0.34
N GLU A 128 -13.34 8.74 -0.80
CA GLU A 128 -12.02 8.15 -1.03
C GLU A 128 -10.99 8.72 -0.05
N SER A 129 -10.91 10.04 0.08
CA SER A 129 -9.93 10.72 0.94
C SER A 129 -10.07 10.34 2.41
N HIS A 130 -11.29 10.08 2.90
CA HIS A 130 -11.51 9.66 4.28
C HIS A 130 -10.90 8.27 4.60
N LEU A 131 -10.78 7.39 3.62
CA LEU A 131 -10.06 6.12 3.80
C LEU A 131 -8.57 6.35 4.09
N GLY A 132 -7.98 7.43 3.58
CA GLY A 132 -6.58 7.79 3.81
C GLY A 132 -6.22 8.16 5.26
N ARG A 133 -7.21 8.30 6.14
CA ARG A 133 -6.99 8.53 7.57
C ARG A 133 -6.50 7.29 8.32
N PHE A 134 -6.68 6.11 7.73
CA PHE A 134 -6.26 4.86 8.34
C PHE A 134 -4.77 4.58 8.07
N SER A 135 -4.12 3.88 9.00
CA SER A 135 -2.79 3.31 8.78
C SER A 135 -2.83 2.36 7.58
N ILE A 136 -1.95 2.56 6.62
CA ILE A 136 -1.89 1.67 5.45
C ILE A 136 -1.35 0.30 5.87
N VAL A 137 -0.24 0.27 6.60
CA VAL A 137 0.37 -0.99 7.05
C VAL A 137 -0.59 -1.75 7.94
N GLY A 138 -1.07 -1.13 9.01
CA GLY A 138 -1.92 -1.80 9.99
C GLY A 138 -3.31 -2.18 9.48
N THR A 139 -3.84 -1.48 8.45
CA THR A 139 -5.06 -1.90 7.76
C THR A 139 -4.80 -3.05 6.80
N THR A 140 -3.70 -2.98 6.03
CA THR A 140 -3.38 -3.99 4.99
C THR A 140 -2.85 -5.28 5.60
N ILE A 141 -2.08 -5.23 6.69
CA ILE A 141 -1.40 -6.38 7.32
C ILE A 141 -1.92 -6.54 8.75
N LYS A 142 -2.45 -7.72 9.08
CA LYS A 142 -3.02 -8.01 10.41
C LYS A 142 -2.10 -8.83 11.31
N GLU A 143 -1.14 -9.52 10.74
CA GLU A 143 -0.20 -10.36 11.48
C GLU A 143 1.22 -9.81 11.36
N PRO A 144 1.95 -9.55 12.46
CA PRO A 144 3.33 -9.06 12.40
C PRO A 144 4.29 -9.96 11.62
N ALA A 145 3.99 -11.26 11.56
CA ALA A 145 4.76 -12.22 10.77
C ALA A 145 4.62 -12.04 9.26
N LYS A 146 3.54 -11.39 8.80
CA LYS A 146 3.28 -11.09 7.39
C LYS A 146 3.95 -9.79 6.90
N LEU A 147 4.62 -9.04 7.79
CA LEU A 147 5.41 -7.88 7.35
C LEU A 147 6.52 -8.33 6.41
N PRO A 148 6.59 -7.79 5.18
CA PRO A 148 7.52 -8.24 4.16
C PRO A 148 8.98 -7.99 4.55
N ALA A 149 9.85 -8.97 4.26
CA ALA A 149 11.29 -8.82 4.44
C ALA A 149 11.96 -8.05 3.28
N HIS A 150 11.30 -7.99 2.13
CA HIS A 150 11.82 -7.42 0.89
C HIS A 150 10.88 -6.36 0.35
N LEU A 151 11.40 -5.16 0.12
CA LEU A 151 10.64 -3.99 -0.30
C LEU A 151 11.05 -3.54 -1.70
N VAL A 152 10.17 -2.79 -2.34
CA VAL A 152 10.47 -1.97 -3.53
C VAL A 152 10.04 -0.55 -3.23
N ALA A 153 10.86 0.42 -3.58
CA ALA A 153 10.58 1.83 -3.35
C ALA A 153 10.97 2.68 -4.55
N ASP A 154 10.13 3.70 -4.83
CA ASP A 154 10.35 4.67 -5.89
C ASP A 154 9.51 5.93 -5.62
N GLU A 155 9.80 7.03 -6.31
CA GLU A 155 9.11 8.31 -6.20
C GLU A 155 8.35 8.67 -7.47
N LYS A 156 7.06 8.91 -7.33
CA LYS A 156 6.28 9.48 -8.42
C LYS A 156 6.38 11.00 -8.43
N HIS A 157 6.80 11.56 -9.56
CA HIS A 157 6.77 12.99 -9.79
C HIS A 157 5.35 13.44 -10.14
N THR A 158 4.85 14.48 -9.47
CA THR A 158 3.51 15.03 -9.68
C THR A 158 3.48 16.53 -9.40
N LYS A 159 2.28 17.10 -9.27
CA LYS A 159 2.11 18.52 -8.98
C LYS A 159 1.05 18.75 -7.89
N ILE A 160 1.28 19.77 -7.07
CA ILE A 160 0.32 20.34 -6.15
C ILE A 160 0.18 21.85 -6.41
N ARG A 161 -1.04 22.32 -6.73
CA ARG A 161 -1.27 23.74 -7.11
C ARG A 161 -0.30 24.23 -8.19
N GLY A 162 -0.04 23.39 -9.20
CA GLY A 162 0.90 23.69 -10.28
C GLY A 162 2.38 23.56 -9.93
N LYS A 163 2.77 23.48 -8.66
CA LYS A 163 4.15 23.28 -8.22
C LYS A 163 4.51 21.81 -8.20
N LYS A 164 5.75 21.49 -8.56
CA LYS A 164 6.28 20.13 -8.54
C LYS A 164 6.28 19.56 -7.12
N CYS A 165 5.85 18.33 -6.96
CA CYS A 165 5.94 17.56 -5.73
C CYS A 165 6.17 16.07 -6.05
N TYR A 166 6.38 15.27 -5.01
CA TYR A 166 6.79 13.87 -5.14
C TYR A 166 5.94 12.98 -4.25
N ILE A 167 5.77 11.73 -4.67
CA ILE A 167 5.04 10.72 -3.90
C ILE A 167 5.99 9.55 -3.64
N PRO A 168 6.80 9.59 -2.55
CA PRO A 168 7.57 8.44 -2.12
C PRO A 168 6.63 7.28 -1.81
N THR A 169 6.87 6.13 -2.45
CA THR A 169 6.00 4.96 -2.40
C THR A 169 6.79 3.72 -2.03
N THR A 170 6.29 2.96 -1.05
CA THR A 170 6.85 1.66 -0.65
C THR A 170 5.83 0.57 -0.93
N VAL A 171 6.27 -0.48 -1.62
CA VAL A 171 5.42 -1.63 -1.95
C VAL A 171 6.09 -2.95 -1.63
N ALA A 172 5.29 -3.97 -1.34
CA ALA A 172 5.74 -5.36 -1.24
C ALA A 172 4.54 -6.30 -1.39
N GLU A 173 4.76 -7.52 -1.87
CA GLU A 173 3.75 -8.57 -2.00
C GLU A 173 2.46 -8.09 -2.73
N GLY A 174 2.63 -7.23 -3.74
CA GLY A 174 1.51 -6.66 -4.50
C GLY A 174 0.71 -5.58 -3.77
N CYS A 175 1.07 -5.22 -2.53
CA CYS A 175 0.42 -4.18 -1.73
C CYS A 175 1.24 -2.90 -1.68
N ILE A 176 0.55 -1.76 -1.69
CA ILE A 176 1.12 -0.47 -1.31
C ILE A 176 1.16 -0.45 0.22
N LEU A 177 2.34 -0.29 0.79
CA LEU A 177 2.54 -0.27 2.24
C LEU A 177 2.89 1.12 2.79
N GLY A 178 3.31 2.04 1.93
CA GLY A 178 3.57 3.42 2.30
C GLY A 178 3.42 4.35 1.11
N VAL A 179 2.72 5.45 1.29
CA VAL A 179 2.70 6.60 0.41
C VAL A 179 2.61 7.86 1.24
N ALA A 180 3.33 8.88 0.82
CA ALA A 180 3.29 10.22 1.38
C ALA A 180 3.41 11.24 0.26
N VAL A 181 3.23 12.53 0.56
CA VAL A 181 3.46 13.61 -0.40
C VAL A 181 4.54 14.53 0.15
N THR A 182 5.57 14.82 -0.66
CA THR A 182 6.67 15.69 -0.30
C THR A 182 6.84 16.81 -1.33
N GLU A 183 7.21 18.01 -0.88
CA GLU A 183 7.40 19.14 -1.79
C GLU A 183 8.71 19.05 -2.57
N LYS A 184 9.71 18.44 -1.96
CA LYS A 184 11.04 18.24 -2.55
C LYS A 184 11.42 16.77 -2.56
N ALA A 185 12.45 16.45 -3.32
CA ALA A 185 13.04 15.12 -3.38
C ALA A 185 14.50 15.13 -2.89
N ASP A 186 14.79 15.99 -1.93
CA ASP A 186 16.05 15.94 -1.20
C ASP A 186 16.03 14.84 -0.12
N ASN A 187 17.18 14.58 0.49
CA ASN A 187 17.33 13.52 1.47
C ASN A 187 16.34 13.65 2.65
N ALA A 188 16.15 14.87 3.16
CA ALA A 188 15.32 15.13 4.35
C ALA A 188 13.82 14.93 4.04
N ASP A 189 13.36 15.43 2.90
CA ASP A 189 11.96 15.31 2.49
C ASP A 189 11.60 13.87 2.15
N LEU A 190 12.47 13.12 1.43
CA LEU A 190 12.24 11.71 1.14
C LEU A 190 12.31 10.85 2.40
N GLU A 191 13.25 11.11 3.31
CA GLU A 191 13.32 10.40 4.59
C GLU A 191 12.03 10.62 5.39
N ARG A 192 11.52 11.86 5.45
CA ARG A 192 10.22 12.16 6.07
C ARG A 192 9.07 11.38 5.40
N GLY A 193 9.03 11.34 4.05
CA GLY A 193 7.99 10.63 3.32
C GLY A 193 8.01 9.12 3.58
N TYR A 194 9.17 8.49 3.52
CA TYR A 194 9.33 7.07 3.81
C TYR A 194 9.20 6.72 5.30
N SER A 195 9.43 7.68 6.21
CA SER A 195 9.26 7.47 7.65
C SER A 195 7.83 7.11 8.03
N THR A 196 6.82 7.52 7.25
CA THR A 196 5.41 7.14 7.45
C THR A 196 5.25 5.62 7.40
N PHE A 197 5.83 4.96 6.39
CA PHE A 197 5.85 3.49 6.32
C PHE A 197 6.57 2.87 7.52
N LYS A 198 7.77 3.37 7.86
CA LYS A 198 8.54 2.86 9.01
C LYS A 198 7.72 2.94 10.29
N GLN A 199 7.12 4.09 10.58
CA GLN A 199 6.32 4.28 11.79
C GLN A 199 5.16 3.30 11.86
N GLU A 200 4.36 3.20 10.81
CA GLU A 200 3.23 2.29 10.76
C GLU A 200 3.65 0.81 10.85
N ALA A 201 4.81 0.44 10.30
CA ALA A 201 5.36 -0.91 10.41
C ALA A 201 5.87 -1.21 11.84
N LEU A 202 6.46 -0.23 12.52
CA LEU A 202 6.89 -0.36 13.91
C LEU A 202 5.70 -0.42 14.88
N ASP A 203 4.60 0.28 14.60
CA ASP A 203 3.36 0.17 15.38
C ASP A 203 2.80 -1.27 15.33
N LEU A 204 2.95 -1.95 14.19
CA LEU A 204 2.56 -3.35 14.04
C LEU A 204 3.60 -4.32 14.65
N LYS A 205 4.89 -4.03 14.49
CA LYS A 205 6.01 -4.86 14.97
C LYS A 205 7.17 -3.98 15.45
N PRO A 206 7.33 -3.75 16.76
CA PRO A 206 8.31 -2.80 17.32
C PRO A 206 9.78 -3.03 16.91
N LYS A 207 10.13 -4.25 16.53
CA LYS A 207 11.49 -4.62 16.06
C LYS A 207 11.53 -4.93 14.57
N TYR A 208 10.63 -4.34 13.77
CA TYR A 208 10.64 -4.57 12.33
C TYR A 208 11.87 -3.94 11.68
N SER A 209 12.58 -4.78 10.92
CA SER A 209 13.70 -4.37 10.08
C SER A 209 13.63 -5.18 8.77
N PRO A 210 13.33 -4.54 7.64
CA PRO A 210 13.34 -5.22 6.34
C PRO A 210 14.77 -5.61 5.94
N LYS A 211 14.91 -6.73 5.23
CA LYS A 211 16.23 -7.24 4.78
C LYS A 211 16.73 -6.47 3.55
N THR A 212 15.86 -6.18 2.61
CA THR A 212 16.26 -5.49 1.37
C THR A 212 15.22 -4.47 0.92
N VAL A 213 15.69 -3.45 0.20
CA VAL A 213 14.85 -2.58 -0.63
C VAL A 213 15.44 -2.47 -2.03
N ASN A 214 14.60 -2.62 -3.05
CA ASN A 214 14.98 -2.38 -4.45
C ASN A 214 14.54 -0.96 -4.85
N THR A 215 15.47 -0.17 -5.40
CA THR A 215 15.23 1.21 -5.84
C THR A 215 15.78 1.44 -7.25
N ASP A 216 15.39 2.56 -7.87
CA ASP A 216 15.95 2.98 -9.16
C ASP A 216 17.44 3.38 -9.11
N GLY A 217 17.99 3.50 -7.89
CA GLY A 217 19.37 3.89 -7.63
C GLY A 217 19.56 5.38 -7.38
N TRP A 218 18.48 6.17 -7.20
CA TRP A 218 18.58 7.56 -6.80
C TRP A 218 19.21 7.69 -5.40
N ALA A 219 20.21 8.59 -5.28
CA ALA A 219 20.99 8.73 -4.07
C ALA A 219 20.12 9.13 -2.85
N ALA A 220 19.17 10.04 -3.04
CA ALA A 220 18.30 10.50 -1.97
C ALA A 220 17.43 9.38 -1.40
N THR A 221 16.89 8.49 -2.26
CA THR A 221 16.12 7.29 -1.85
C THR A 221 17.01 6.31 -1.09
N LYS A 222 18.21 6.05 -1.60
CA LYS A 222 19.18 5.17 -0.92
C LYS A 222 19.53 5.70 0.47
N ASN A 223 19.83 6.99 0.58
CA ASN A 223 20.15 7.65 1.85
C ASN A 223 18.97 7.59 2.83
N ALA A 224 17.75 7.89 2.36
CA ALA A 224 16.54 7.82 3.18
C ALA A 224 16.34 6.42 3.78
N PHE A 225 16.43 5.35 2.96
CA PHE A 225 16.29 3.98 3.47
C PHE A 225 17.46 3.57 4.37
N GLY A 226 18.69 3.98 4.07
CA GLY A 226 19.86 3.73 4.91
C GLY A 226 19.73 4.36 6.31
N ASN A 227 19.22 5.60 6.38
CA ASN A 227 18.97 6.28 7.65
C ASN A 227 17.78 5.67 8.42
N LEU A 228 16.71 5.33 7.70
CA LEU A 228 15.52 4.75 8.33
C LEU A 228 15.76 3.32 8.83
N PHE A 229 16.52 2.52 8.09
CA PHE A 229 16.79 1.11 8.38
C PHE A 229 18.29 0.80 8.21
N PRO A 230 19.14 1.08 9.22
CA PRO A 230 20.60 0.99 9.08
C PRO A 230 21.15 -0.38 8.65
N SER A 231 20.41 -1.45 8.88
CA SER A 231 20.82 -2.82 8.50
C SER A 231 20.28 -3.28 7.14
N ILE A 232 19.54 -2.42 6.42
CA ILE A 232 18.90 -2.79 5.15
C ILE A 232 19.94 -2.93 4.03
N CYS A 233 19.81 -3.98 3.20
CA CYS A 233 20.56 -4.10 1.98
C CYS A 233 19.84 -3.38 0.84
N ILE A 234 20.44 -2.33 0.29
CA ILE A 234 19.86 -1.55 -0.80
C ILE A 234 20.27 -2.17 -2.14
N LEU A 235 19.28 -2.53 -2.94
CA LEU A 235 19.45 -3.15 -4.26
C LEU A 235 19.10 -2.16 -5.35
N SER A 236 19.89 -2.14 -6.42
CA SER A 236 19.57 -1.34 -7.60
C SER A 236 18.69 -2.12 -8.58
N CYS A 237 17.67 -1.46 -9.12
CA CYS A 237 16.74 -2.05 -10.08
C CYS A 237 17.43 -2.31 -11.43
N PHE A 238 17.47 -3.57 -11.85
CA PHE A 238 18.06 -3.94 -13.15
C PHE A 238 17.26 -3.41 -14.35
N LEU A 239 15.93 -3.32 -14.21
CA LEU A 239 15.07 -2.83 -15.28
C LEU A 239 15.38 -1.38 -15.68
N HIS A 240 15.78 -0.52 -14.75
CA HIS A 240 16.12 0.88 -15.04
C HIS A 240 17.34 1.02 -15.96
N ILE A 241 18.33 0.12 -15.87
CA ILE A 241 19.43 0.08 -16.82
C ILE A 241 18.94 -0.28 -18.22
N TYR A 242 18.12 -1.32 -18.33
CA TYR A 242 17.50 -1.72 -19.60
C TYR A 242 16.70 -0.57 -20.24
N ILE A 243 15.80 0.06 -19.46
CA ILE A 243 14.98 1.19 -19.93
C ILE A 243 15.87 2.34 -20.39
N LYS A 244 16.91 2.67 -19.64
CA LYS A 244 17.84 3.75 -19.95
C LYS A 244 18.57 3.50 -21.28
N ILE A 245 19.04 2.29 -21.54
CA ILE A 245 19.69 1.93 -22.81
C ILE A 245 18.65 1.99 -23.94
N ARG A 246 17.47 1.38 -23.74
CA ARG A 246 16.37 1.40 -24.71
C ARG A 246 16.02 2.81 -25.16
N ASP A 247 15.77 3.70 -24.21
CA ASP A 247 15.27 5.05 -24.51
C ASP A 247 16.32 5.93 -25.21
N ARG A 248 17.60 5.70 -24.93
CA ARG A 248 18.71 6.39 -25.57
C ARG A 248 19.04 5.85 -26.99
N SER A 249 18.75 4.56 -27.24
CA SER A 249 19.10 3.86 -28.48
C SER A 249 18.00 3.89 -29.55
N LYS A 250 16.78 4.26 -29.21
CA LYS A 250 15.54 4.09 -30.00
C LYS A 250 15.61 4.54 -31.45
N LYS A 251 16.32 5.61 -31.76
CA LYS A 251 16.28 6.24 -33.12
C LYS A 251 17.45 5.86 -34.00
N LYS A 252 18.66 5.75 -33.45
CA LYS A 252 19.89 5.57 -34.25
C LYS A 252 20.51 4.18 -34.13
N HIS A 253 20.21 3.43 -33.07
CA HIS A 253 20.93 2.19 -32.76
C HIS A 253 19.94 1.06 -32.35
N ARG A 254 18.84 0.93 -33.11
CA ARG A 254 17.78 -0.01 -32.81
C ARG A 254 18.23 -1.48 -32.88
N GLU A 255 18.98 -1.84 -33.92
CA GLU A 255 19.47 -3.21 -34.14
C GLU A 255 20.45 -3.59 -33.03
N LEU A 256 21.44 -2.74 -32.78
CA LEU A 256 22.40 -2.92 -31.71
C LEU A 256 21.71 -2.99 -30.32
N PHE A 257 20.65 -2.19 -30.13
CA PHE A 257 19.87 -2.28 -28.90
C PHE A 257 19.22 -3.66 -28.71
N ILE A 258 18.69 -4.29 -29.76
CA ILE A 258 18.07 -5.62 -29.70
C ILE A 258 19.09 -6.67 -29.23
N GLU A 259 20.30 -6.62 -29.76
CA GLU A 259 21.41 -7.48 -29.38
C GLU A 259 21.79 -7.29 -27.90
N VAL A 260 22.05 -6.03 -27.51
CA VAL A 260 22.36 -5.67 -26.11
C VAL A 260 21.23 -6.04 -25.16
N ALA A 261 19.97 -5.87 -25.57
CA ALA A 261 18.79 -6.25 -24.78
C ALA A 261 18.74 -7.76 -24.51
N THR A 262 19.07 -8.57 -25.55
CA THR A 262 19.15 -10.03 -25.42
C THR A 262 20.25 -10.42 -24.43
N ALA A 263 21.45 -9.87 -24.60
CA ALA A 263 22.57 -10.12 -23.70
C ALA A 263 22.29 -9.67 -22.24
N LEU A 264 21.64 -8.52 -22.05
CA LEU A 264 21.21 -8.05 -20.73
C LEU A 264 20.18 -9.02 -20.12
N TRP A 265 19.26 -9.54 -20.90
CA TRP A 265 18.29 -10.51 -20.43
C TRP A 265 18.93 -11.83 -20.00
N GLU A 266 19.92 -12.31 -20.76
CA GLU A 266 20.73 -13.47 -20.37
C GLU A 266 21.51 -13.23 -19.06
N CYS A 267 22.03 -12.01 -18.87
CA CYS A 267 22.62 -11.63 -17.57
C CYS A 267 21.59 -11.68 -16.43
N PHE A 268 20.40 -11.16 -16.67
CA PHE A 268 19.31 -11.18 -15.68
C PHE A 268 18.87 -12.59 -15.32
N GLN A 269 18.86 -13.53 -16.27
CA GLN A 269 18.49 -14.94 -16.04
C GLN A 269 19.57 -15.74 -15.31
N ALA A 270 20.75 -15.18 -15.07
CA ALA A 270 21.79 -15.88 -14.32
C ALA A 270 21.28 -16.32 -12.95
N THR A 271 21.58 -17.56 -12.57
CA THR A 271 21.10 -18.17 -11.32
C THR A 271 22.03 -17.93 -10.13
N THR A 272 23.28 -17.52 -10.37
CA THR A 272 24.27 -17.27 -9.32
C THR A 272 24.88 -15.89 -9.45
N ARG A 273 25.34 -15.35 -8.31
CA ARG A 273 26.08 -14.07 -8.26
C ARG A 273 27.31 -14.08 -9.17
N ARG A 274 28.06 -15.19 -9.17
CA ARG A 274 29.28 -15.34 -9.99
C ARG A 274 28.94 -15.30 -11.48
N SER A 275 27.96 -16.09 -11.92
CA SER A 275 27.54 -16.13 -13.32
C SER A 275 27.02 -14.77 -13.79
N PHE A 276 26.18 -14.10 -12.97
CA PHE A 276 25.71 -12.74 -13.25
C PHE A 276 26.89 -11.77 -13.47
N SER A 277 27.83 -11.75 -12.53
CA SER A 277 28.97 -10.83 -12.58
C SER A 277 29.89 -11.11 -13.77
N GLN A 278 30.09 -12.37 -14.13
CA GLN A 278 30.89 -12.76 -15.30
C GLN A 278 30.22 -12.35 -16.61
N LYS A 279 28.91 -12.59 -16.73
CA LYS A 279 28.14 -12.20 -17.93
C LYS A 279 28.15 -10.68 -18.15
N ILE A 280 27.93 -9.89 -17.09
CA ILE A 280 28.01 -8.42 -17.17
C ILE A 280 29.41 -7.95 -17.57
N ARG A 281 30.46 -8.56 -17.01
CA ARG A 281 31.83 -8.22 -17.37
C ARG A 281 32.10 -8.48 -18.86
N ARG A 282 31.75 -9.66 -19.36
CA ARG A 282 31.87 -10.04 -20.77
C ARG A 282 31.10 -9.09 -21.68
N LEU A 283 29.84 -8.79 -21.35
CA LEU A 283 29.02 -7.87 -22.13
C LEU A 283 29.70 -6.48 -22.26
N VAL A 284 30.28 -5.97 -21.18
CA VAL A 284 31.00 -4.67 -21.22
C VAL A 284 32.28 -4.78 -22.02
N GLU A 285 33.03 -5.87 -21.93
CA GLU A 285 34.25 -6.13 -22.68
C GLU A 285 33.96 -6.22 -24.19
N THR A 286 32.93 -6.97 -24.59
CA THR A 286 32.47 -7.03 -26.00
C THR A 286 32.05 -5.65 -26.51
N ALA A 287 31.23 -4.92 -25.73
CA ALA A 287 30.80 -3.58 -26.12
C ALA A 287 31.94 -2.57 -26.26
N GLN A 288 33.05 -2.74 -25.51
CA GLN A 288 34.23 -1.93 -25.63
C GLN A 288 35.06 -2.34 -26.86
N TYR A 289 35.23 -3.64 -27.09
CA TYR A 289 35.98 -4.17 -28.23
C TYR A 289 35.32 -3.79 -29.56
N GLU A 290 34.01 -3.91 -29.65
CA GLU A 290 33.21 -3.56 -30.84
C GLU A 290 32.92 -2.07 -30.96
N SER A 291 33.47 -1.25 -30.04
CA SER A 291 33.31 0.22 -30.06
C SER A 291 31.86 0.69 -30.07
N TYR A 292 31.02 0.11 -29.21
CA TYR A 292 29.63 0.51 -29.10
C TYR A 292 29.47 1.99 -28.76
N PRO A 293 28.41 2.65 -29.30
CA PRO A 293 28.16 4.06 -29.02
C PRO A 293 28.04 4.35 -27.51
N ASP A 294 28.49 5.51 -27.06
CA ASP A 294 28.46 5.92 -25.65
C ASP A 294 27.07 5.86 -25.00
N VAL A 295 26.02 6.06 -25.78
CA VAL A 295 24.64 5.95 -25.32
C VAL A 295 24.31 4.56 -24.78
N ILE A 296 25.02 3.53 -25.22
CA ILE A 296 24.93 2.13 -24.77
C ILE A 296 26.08 1.82 -23.81
N LEU A 297 27.30 2.17 -24.18
CA LEU A 297 28.51 1.80 -23.44
C LEU A 297 28.57 2.43 -22.03
N ALA A 298 28.21 3.71 -21.90
CA ALA A 298 28.24 4.39 -20.59
C ALA A 298 27.28 3.77 -19.56
N PRO A 299 26.01 3.43 -19.86
CA PRO A 299 25.15 2.68 -18.94
C PRO A 299 25.68 1.30 -18.59
N LEU A 300 26.27 0.57 -19.54
CA LEU A 300 26.87 -0.75 -19.30
C LEU A 300 28.11 -0.66 -18.37
N LYS A 301 28.98 0.33 -18.58
CA LYS A 301 30.11 0.62 -17.68
C LYS A 301 29.62 0.95 -16.27
N LYS A 302 28.54 1.77 -16.14
CA LYS A 302 27.92 2.07 -14.85
C LYS A 302 27.34 0.83 -14.18
N LEU A 303 26.72 -0.09 -14.94
CA LEU A 303 26.25 -1.37 -14.42
C LEU A 303 27.41 -2.21 -13.86
N LYS A 304 28.56 -2.30 -14.60
CA LYS A 304 29.77 -3.02 -14.17
C LYS A 304 30.38 -2.39 -12.92
N SER A 305 30.50 -1.07 -12.83
CA SER A 305 31.07 -0.39 -11.66
C SER A 305 30.23 -0.58 -10.39
N ASN A 306 28.90 -0.62 -10.53
CA ASN A 306 27.96 -0.80 -9.43
C ASN A 306 27.46 -2.26 -9.29
N ILE A 307 28.20 -3.23 -9.80
CA ILE A 307 27.76 -4.63 -9.90
C ILE A 307 27.37 -5.22 -8.55
N VAL A 308 27.94 -4.73 -7.46
CA VAL A 308 27.65 -5.17 -6.09
C VAL A 308 26.18 -4.89 -5.77
N ASP A 309 25.68 -3.69 -6.03
CA ASP A 309 24.30 -3.26 -5.73
C ASP A 309 23.25 -4.15 -6.45
N TYR A 310 23.58 -4.64 -7.64
CA TYR A 310 22.71 -5.55 -8.40
C TYR A 310 22.85 -7.01 -7.97
N SER A 311 24.05 -7.43 -7.62
CA SER A 311 24.38 -8.83 -7.32
C SER A 311 24.09 -9.24 -5.88
N MET A 312 23.91 -8.29 -4.96
CA MET A 312 23.53 -8.58 -3.58
C MET A 312 22.17 -9.28 -3.47
N ALA A 313 21.29 -9.10 -4.44
CA ALA A 313 20.01 -9.81 -4.50
C ALA A 313 20.18 -11.35 -4.44
N TYR A 314 21.25 -11.90 -4.96
CA TYR A 314 21.53 -13.34 -4.89
C TYR A 314 21.85 -13.85 -3.47
N LYS A 315 22.19 -12.97 -2.54
CA LYS A 315 22.40 -13.32 -1.12
C LYS A 315 21.08 -13.29 -0.32
N HIS A 316 20.03 -12.70 -0.86
CA HIS A 316 18.74 -12.51 -0.21
C HIS A 316 17.65 -13.23 -1.01
N ARG A 317 17.39 -14.49 -0.69
CA ARG A 317 16.35 -15.27 -1.37
C ARG A 317 14.99 -14.57 -1.26
N GLY A 318 14.30 -14.40 -2.38
CA GLY A 318 13.00 -13.71 -2.46
C GLY A 318 13.10 -12.19 -2.65
N SER A 319 14.31 -11.60 -2.66
CA SER A 319 14.47 -10.17 -2.91
C SER A 319 14.10 -9.80 -4.35
N HIS A 320 13.57 -8.58 -4.51
CA HIS A 320 13.22 -8.04 -5.81
C HIS A 320 14.47 -7.57 -6.57
N ARG A 321 14.62 -7.99 -7.82
CA ARG A 321 15.70 -7.56 -8.72
C ARG A 321 15.25 -6.48 -9.72
N THR A 322 13.94 -6.27 -9.79
CA THR A 322 13.28 -5.27 -10.63
C THR A 322 12.16 -4.58 -9.88
N SER A 323 11.77 -3.39 -10.33
CA SER A 323 10.65 -2.61 -9.80
C SER A 323 9.30 -2.90 -10.48
N ASN A 324 9.19 -3.94 -11.33
CA ASN A 324 7.98 -4.21 -12.13
C ASN A 324 6.65 -4.13 -11.37
N MET A 325 6.65 -4.57 -10.11
CA MET A 325 5.47 -4.51 -9.26
C MET A 325 5.08 -3.05 -9.00
N LEU A 326 6.05 -2.20 -8.69
CA LEU A 326 5.85 -0.79 -8.42
C LEU A 326 5.55 0.00 -9.70
N ASP A 327 6.20 -0.33 -10.84
CA ASP A 327 5.98 0.36 -12.12
C ASP A 327 4.53 0.27 -12.59
N ARG A 328 3.87 -0.87 -12.39
CA ARG A 328 2.43 -1.04 -12.68
C ARG A 328 1.56 -0.16 -11.78
N LEU A 329 1.93 -0.01 -10.51
CA LEU A 329 1.24 0.86 -9.58
C LEU A 329 1.46 2.34 -9.92
N MET A 330 2.69 2.71 -10.33
CA MET A 330 3.03 4.06 -10.81
C MET A 330 2.23 4.45 -12.05
N GLN A 331 1.98 3.54 -12.99
CA GLN A 331 1.07 3.78 -14.12
C GLN A 331 -0.38 4.02 -13.67
N GLY A 332 -0.85 3.31 -12.64
CA GLY A 332 -2.15 3.57 -12.02
C GLY A 332 -2.18 4.94 -11.36
N MET A 333 -1.12 5.32 -10.68
CA MET A 333 -0.98 6.64 -10.06
C MET A 333 -0.98 7.77 -11.11
N ASP A 334 -0.36 7.56 -12.28
CA ASP A 334 -0.43 8.52 -13.41
C ASP A 334 -1.86 8.78 -13.84
N ARG A 335 -2.65 7.71 -14.06
CA ARG A 335 -4.07 7.85 -14.42
C ARG A 335 -4.86 8.56 -13.33
N HIS A 336 -4.62 8.23 -12.07
CA HIS A 336 -5.26 8.89 -10.94
C HIS A 336 -4.96 10.39 -10.93
N MET A 337 -3.68 10.77 -11.04
CA MET A 337 -3.26 12.18 -11.09
C MET A 337 -3.83 12.92 -12.30
N TYR A 338 -3.82 12.30 -13.47
CA TYR A 338 -4.38 12.89 -14.67
C TYR A 338 -5.89 13.13 -14.52
N ASN A 339 -6.63 12.13 -14.05
CA ASN A 339 -8.08 12.18 -13.91
C ASN A 339 -8.56 13.12 -12.79
N THR A 340 -7.73 13.38 -11.79
CA THR A 340 -7.99 14.37 -10.73
C THR A 340 -7.40 15.74 -11.03
N ARG A 341 -6.75 15.92 -12.19
CA ARG A 341 -6.00 17.14 -12.57
C ARG A 341 -4.97 17.53 -11.52
N TYR A 342 -4.27 16.52 -10.96
CA TYR A 342 -3.28 16.65 -9.91
C TYR A 342 -3.87 17.05 -8.53
N PHE A 343 -3.03 17.48 -7.62
CA PHE A 343 -3.48 17.90 -6.29
C PHE A 343 -3.78 19.41 -6.24
N HIS A 344 -4.90 19.78 -5.62
CA HIS A 344 -5.35 21.17 -5.52
C HIS A 344 -5.42 21.70 -4.09
N GLY A 345 -5.51 20.83 -3.09
CA GLY A 345 -5.65 21.16 -1.68
C GLY A 345 -4.34 21.46 -0.97
N SER A 346 -4.35 21.31 0.35
CA SER A 346 -3.12 21.31 1.17
C SER A 346 -2.33 20.01 0.96
N LEU A 347 -1.10 19.99 1.49
CA LEU A 347 -0.26 18.80 1.45
C LEU A 347 -0.94 17.61 2.17
N GLU A 348 -1.57 17.88 3.32
CA GLU A 348 -2.30 16.88 4.11
C GLU A 348 -3.51 16.34 3.33
N ALA A 349 -4.24 17.18 2.61
CA ALA A 349 -5.36 16.75 1.78
C ALA A 349 -4.90 15.89 0.61
N ALA A 350 -3.78 16.24 -0.02
CA ALA A 350 -3.14 15.45 -1.07
C ALA A 350 -2.69 14.08 -0.53
N GLU A 351 -2.06 14.05 0.64
CA GLU A 351 -1.63 12.82 1.27
C GLU A 351 -2.81 11.93 1.67
N GLN A 352 -3.86 12.49 2.27
CA GLN A 352 -5.08 11.73 2.57
C GLN A 352 -5.72 11.13 1.32
N ASN A 353 -5.75 11.87 0.21
CA ASN A 353 -6.31 11.36 -1.04
C ASN A 353 -5.50 10.17 -1.60
N ILE A 354 -4.17 10.31 -1.71
CA ILE A 354 -3.33 9.24 -2.26
C ILE A 354 -3.28 8.01 -1.33
N ARG A 355 -3.39 8.19 -0.01
CA ARG A 355 -3.52 7.10 0.96
C ARG A 355 -4.86 6.38 0.82
N GLY A 356 -5.96 7.12 0.57
CA GLY A 356 -7.27 6.56 0.26
C GLY A 356 -7.25 5.71 -1.01
N TRP A 357 -6.62 6.23 -2.07
CA TRP A 357 -6.37 5.51 -3.30
C TRP A 357 -5.56 4.22 -3.05
N ALA A 358 -4.51 4.26 -2.23
CA ALA A 358 -3.72 3.09 -1.87
C ALA A 358 -4.55 2.00 -1.18
N HIS A 359 -5.44 2.36 -0.26
CA HIS A 359 -6.39 1.41 0.35
C HIS A 359 -7.29 0.75 -0.68
N ILE A 360 -7.83 1.51 -1.62
CA ILE A 360 -8.66 0.94 -2.71
C ILE A 360 -7.84 -0.04 -3.55
N LYS A 361 -6.60 0.29 -3.91
CA LYS A 361 -5.72 -0.62 -4.68
C LYS A 361 -5.41 -1.91 -3.90
N ASN A 362 -5.22 -1.83 -2.59
CA ASN A 362 -4.91 -2.99 -1.75
C ASN A 362 -6.12 -3.91 -1.54
N PHE A 363 -7.35 -3.37 -1.44
CA PHE A 363 -8.54 -4.13 -1.02
C PHE A 363 -9.53 -4.43 -2.14
N ALA A 364 -9.63 -3.61 -3.18
CA ALA A 364 -10.58 -3.85 -4.25
C ALA A 364 -10.22 -5.10 -5.07
N PRO A 365 -11.21 -5.90 -5.47
CA PRO A 365 -11.00 -7.18 -6.15
C PRO A 365 -10.15 -7.07 -7.41
N GLN A 366 -9.28 -8.05 -7.63
CA GLN A 366 -8.53 -8.25 -8.86
C GLN A 366 -9.39 -8.93 -9.93
N ASN A 367 -8.85 -9.08 -11.14
CA ASN A 367 -9.58 -9.76 -12.21
C ASN A 367 -9.81 -11.25 -11.85
N PRO A 368 -10.86 -11.90 -12.40
CA PRO A 368 -11.23 -13.27 -12.07
C PRO A 368 -10.11 -14.29 -12.29
N LYS A 369 -9.26 -14.10 -13.30
CA LYS A 369 -8.11 -14.97 -13.58
C LYS A 369 -7.10 -14.93 -12.43
N THR A 370 -6.76 -13.76 -11.95
CA THR A 370 -5.86 -13.60 -10.79
C THR A 370 -6.47 -14.17 -9.52
N VAL A 371 -7.77 -13.92 -9.28
CA VAL A 371 -8.49 -14.48 -8.12
C VAL A 371 -8.45 -16.01 -8.13
N LYS A 372 -8.66 -16.63 -9.29
CA LYS A 372 -8.56 -18.09 -9.45
C LYS A 372 -7.14 -18.61 -9.15
N GLN A 373 -6.11 -17.90 -9.60
CA GLN A 373 -4.71 -18.26 -9.34
C GLN A 373 -4.33 -18.20 -7.85
N HIS A 374 -5.06 -17.40 -7.07
CA HIS A 374 -4.83 -17.20 -5.63
C HIS A 374 -5.93 -17.84 -4.77
N ALA A 375 -6.42 -19.02 -5.14
CA ALA A 375 -7.39 -19.82 -4.37
C ALA A 375 -8.64 -19.03 -3.91
N GLY A 376 -9.12 -18.10 -4.74
CA GLY A 376 -10.33 -17.31 -4.47
C GLY A 376 -10.10 -16.07 -3.60
N LEU A 377 -8.85 -15.75 -3.23
CA LEU A 377 -8.49 -14.49 -2.56
C LEU A 377 -8.58 -13.34 -3.55
N LYS A 378 -9.47 -12.39 -3.27
CA LYS A 378 -9.93 -11.41 -4.25
C LYS A 378 -8.98 -10.22 -4.42
N SER A 379 -8.24 -9.86 -3.39
CA SER A 379 -7.44 -8.62 -3.37
C SER A 379 -6.00 -8.86 -2.92
N PRO A 380 -5.05 -7.93 -3.21
CA PRO A 380 -3.68 -8.03 -2.72
C PRO A 380 -3.60 -8.20 -1.20
N SER A 381 -4.40 -7.46 -0.43
CA SER A 381 -4.44 -7.59 1.03
C SER A 381 -4.93 -8.96 1.49
N GLU A 382 -5.93 -9.54 0.83
CA GLU A 382 -6.38 -10.91 1.13
C GLU A 382 -5.29 -11.94 0.82
N GLN A 383 -4.59 -11.79 -0.31
CA GLN A 383 -3.49 -12.69 -0.71
C GLN A 383 -2.33 -12.64 0.29
N LEU A 384 -1.97 -11.45 0.76
CA LEU A 384 -0.92 -11.26 1.76
C LEU A 384 -1.30 -11.90 3.11
N ASN A 385 -2.55 -11.74 3.57
CA ASN A 385 -3.01 -12.28 4.85
C ASN A 385 -3.49 -13.76 4.76
N GLY A 386 -3.78 -14.28 3.57
CA GLY A 386 -4.37 -15.60 3.36
C GLY A 386 -5.85 -15.71 3.77
N ARG A 387 -6.50 -14.60 4.08
CA ARG A 387 -7.89 -14.54 4.58
C ARG A 387 -8.55 -13.19 4.33
N ARG A 388 -9.86 -13.14 4.58
CA ARG A 388 -10.68 -11.93 4.62
C ARG A 388 -11.67 -11.99 5.78
N TYR A 389 -12.15 -10.82 6.23
CA TYR A 389 -13.18 -10.69 7.26
C TYR A 389 -14.60 -10.69 6.68
N HIS A 390 -14.75 -10.26 5.42
CA HIS A 390 -16.05 -10.13 4.77
C HIS A 390 -15.95 -10.29 3.25
N ASP A 391 -16.99 -10.84 2.61
CA ASP A 391 -17.02 -11.06 1.15
C ASP A 391 -17.15 -9.77 0.33
N CYS A 392 -17.82 -8.74 0.85
CA CYS A 392 -17.79 -7.40 0.28
C CYS A 392 -16.43 -6.75 0.60
N TRP A 393 -15.70 -6.40 -0.43
CA TRP A 393 -14.35 -5.86 -0.32
C TRP A 393 -14.27 -4.56 0.50
N LEU A 394 -15.29 -3.69 0.36
CA LEU A 394 -15.33 -2.43 1.12
C LEU A 394 -15.58 -2.68 2.59
N GLN A 395 -16.47 -3.59 2.94
CA GLN A 395 -16.66 -3.98 4.33
C GLN A 395 -15.42 -4.67 4.90
N ASN A 396 -14.74 -5.51 4.10
CA ASN A 396 -13.46 -6.12 4.49
C ASN A 396 -12.40 -5.05 4.81
N LEU A 397 -12.27 -4.01 3.99
CA LEU A 397 -11.41 -2.85 4.26
C LEU A 397 -11.80 -2.16 5.56
N LEU A 398 -13.09 -1.88 5.76
CA LEU A 398 -13.56 -1.16 6.95
C LEU A 398 -13.35 -1.96 8.24
N ILE A 399 -13.54 -3.28 8.23
CA ILE A 399 -13.24 -4.14 9.37
C ILE A 399 -11.73 -4.15 9.64
N SER A 400 -10.92 -4.30 8.59
CA SER A 400 -9.46 -4.23 8.69
C SER A 400 -8.94 -2.89 9.22
N SER A 401 -9.69 -1.80 9.01
CA SER A 401 -9.36 -0.46 9.51
C SER A 401 -9.86 -0.17 10.93
N SER A 402 -10.36 -1.17 11.66
CA SER A 402 -10.71 -1.02 13.08
C SER A 402 -9.56 -0.38 13.85
N LEU A 403 -9.89 0.45 14.84
CA LEU A 403 -8.90 1.21 15.62
C LEU A 403 -7.98 2.10 14.78
N GLY A 404 -8.48 2.57 13.62
CA GLY A 404 -7.67 3.35 12.68
C GLY A 404 -6.65 2.54 11.89
N GLY A 405 -6.77 1.21 11.85
CA GLY A 405 -5.79 0.29 11.27
C GLY A 405 -4.67 -0.11 12.22
N PHE A 406 -4.71 0.34 13.49
CA PHE A 406 -3.75 -0.11 14.48
C PHE A 406 -4.05 -1.55 14.91
N ARG A 407 -3.03 -2.23 15.38
CA ARG A 407 -3.19 -3.59 15.85
C ARG A 407 -3.81 -3.59 17.25
N GLY A 408 -4.84 -4.42 17.41
CA GLY A 408 -5.45 -4.71 18.71
C GLY A 408 -4.84 -5.94 19.40
N ALA A 409 -5.69 -6.75 20.04
CA ALA A 409 -5.30 -7.95 20.75
C ALA A 409 -4.50 -8.94 19.88
N PRO A 410 -3.56 -9.74 20.45
CA PRO A 410 -2.86 -10.77 19.71
C PRO A 410 -3.85 -11.84 19.20
N LEU A 411 -3.53 -12.41 18.02
CA LEU A 411 -4.26 -13.56 17.50
C LEU A 411 -4.07 -14.74 18.46
N ASN A 412 -5.15 -15.45 18.75
CA ASN A 412 -5.04 -16.74 19.42
C ASN A 412 -4.30 -17.71 18.48
N PRO A 413 -3.30 -18.45 18.95
CA PRO A 413 -2.71 -19.52 18.17
C PRO A 413 -3.81 -20.55 17.86
N LYS A 414 -3.99 -20.82 16.55
CA LYS A 414 -4.87 -21.90 16.09
C LYS A 414 -4.23 -23.24 16.37
#